data_c4203885bac0999ec19becc7fba412b1
#
_entry.id   c4203885bac0999ec19becc7fba412b1
#
_cell.length_a   1.000
_cell.length_b   1.000
_cell.length_c   1.000
_cell.angle_alpha   90.00
_cell.angle_beta   90.00
_cell.angle_gamma   90.00
#
_symmetry.space_group_name_H-M   'P 1'
#
loop_
_entity.id
_entity.type
_entity.pdbx_description
1 polymer ?
#
loop_
_entity_poly.entity_id
_entity_poly.type
_entity_poly.pdbx_seq_one_letter_code
_entity_poly.pdbx_strand_id
1 'polypeptide(L)'
;MSEASDKAIDAFLRLIAEKGYAGVSLREVAEAAGLGVAELYRLHPDKVALIAAFMARIDAEVLAGTPRQRDPEETARDRLFDVMMRRYDALRPHRAALAALRRAGMRDPLLALALGPSARRSMAAMLEAASLSSDGLNGALRQNGLLAVHYAVSRVFDRDETGDLSKTMAALDGRLKTAERWAQVFEKYGVSQAA
;
A
#
# COMPACT_ATOMS: atom_id res chain seq x y z
N MET A 1 -14.15 8.40 -6.45
CA MET A 1 -13.23 9.22 -7.29
C MET A 1 -13.99 9.59 -8.57
N SER A 2 -13.58 10.63 -9.30
CA SER A 2 -14.20 10.95 -10.59
C SER A 2 -13.62 10.07 -11.70
N GLU A 3 -14.39 9.84 -12.77
CA GLU A 3 -13.93 9.09 -13.95
C GLU A 3 -12.65 9.67 -14.56
N ALA A 4 -12.52 11.00 -14.58
CA ALA A 4 -11.31 11.68 -15.04
C ALA A 4 -10.08 11.37 -14.17
N SER A 5 -10.28 11.32 -12.85
CA SER A 5 -9.19 10.92 -11.91
C SER A 5 -8.75 9.48 -12.14
N ASP A 6 -9.70 8.56 -12.34
CA ASP A 6 -9.39 7.14 -12.59
C ASP A 6 -8.63 6.97 -13.91
N LYS A 7 -9.05 7.63 -14.98
CA LYS A 7 -8.33 7.66 -16.28
C LYS A 7 -6.89 8.18 -16.12
N ALA A 8 -6.70 9.25 -15.35
CA ALA A 8 -5.38 9.82 -15.09
C ALA A 8 -4.47 8.85 -14.34
N ILE A 9 -4.99 8.19 -13.29
CA ILE A 9 -4.24 7.19 -12.51
C ILE A 9 -3.84 6.00 -13.40
N ASP A 10 -4.75 5.47 -14.20
CA ASP A 10 -4.48 4.32 -15.06
C ASP A 10 -3.46 4.65 -16.17
N ALA A 11 -3.58 5.82 -16.79
CA ALA A 11 -2.60 6.32 -17.75
C ALA A 11 -1.22 6.48 -17.11
N PHE A 12 -1.15 7.06 -15.91
CA PHE A 12 0.09 7.24 -15.17
C PHE A 12 0.75 5.90 -14.83
N LEU A 13 -0.01 4.92 -14.30
CA LEU A 13 0.53 3.60 -13.96
C LEU A 13 1.07 2.87 -15.18
N ARG A 14 0.38 2.93 -16.31
CA ARG A 14 0.84 2.36 -17.57
C ARG A 14 2.17 3.01 -18.01
N LEU A 15 2.23 4.34 -18.04
CA LEU A 15 3.42 5.07 -18.46
C LEU A 15 4.63 4.80 -17.56
N ILE A 16 4.46 4.74 -16.23
CA ILE A 16 5.59 4.43 -15.33
C ILE A 16 6.04 2.97 -15.43
N ALA A 17 5.15 2.05 -15.77
CA ALA A 17 5.52 0.67 -16.07
C ALA A 17 6.42 0.57 -17.31
N GLU A 18 6.14 1.36 -18.34
CA GLU A 18 6.86 1.39 -19.62
C GLU A 18 8.18 2.19 -19.55
N LYS A 19 8.12 3.41 -19.01
CA LYS A 19 9.21 4.41 -19.07
C LYS A 19 9.95 4.63 -17.75
N GLY A 20 9.44 4.07 -16.64
CA GLY A 20 9.89 4.37 -15.29
C GLY A 20 9.36 5.72 -14.78
N TYR A 21 9.41 5.91 -13.46
CA TYR A 21 8.85 7.11 -12.80
C TYR A 21 9.47 8.44 -13.27
N ALA A 22 10.79 8.47 -13.47
CA ALA A 22 11.49 9.68 -13.89
C ALA A 22 11.21 10.06 -15.36
N GLY A 23 10.92 9.06 -16.21
CA GLY A 23 10.66 9.24 -17.63
C GLY A 23 9.25 9.70 -17.98
N VAL A 24 8.39 10.00 -16.99
CA VAL A 24 7.00 10.38 -17.20
C VAL A 24 6.74 11.80 -16.72
N SER A 25 6.17 12.63 -17.59
CA SER A 25 5.69 13.98 -17.28
C SER A 25 4.18 14.02 -17.07
N LEU A 26 3.67 15.04 -16.33
CA LEU A 26 2.22 15.24 -16.19
C LEU A 26 1.54 15.55 -17.53
N ARG A 27 2.25 16.19 -18.48
CA ARG A 27 1.73 16.41 -19.83
C ARG A 27 1.42 15.09 -20.53
N GLU A 28 2.35 14.14 -20.54
CA GLU A 28 2.15 12.81 -21.12
C GLU A 28 1.00 12.05 -20.45
N VAL A 29 0.86 12.20 -19.13
CA VAL A 29 -0.27 11.60 -18.39
C VAL A 29 -1.60 12.21 -18.84
N ALA A 30 -1.68 13.54 -18.98
CA ALA A 30 -2.88 14.23 -19.44
C ALA A 30 -3.28 13.77 -20.85
N GLU A 31 -2.32 13.77 -21.78
CA GLU A 31 -2.51 13.31 -23.16
C GLU A 31 -3.00 11.85 -23.20
N ALA A 32 -2.35 10.95 -22.44
CA ALA A 32 -2.70 9.53 -22.40
C ALA A 32 -4.05 9.25 -21.71
N ALA A 33 -4.51 10.15 -20.85
CA ALA A 33 -5.80 10.08 -20.17
C ALA A 33 -6.93 10.78 -20.96
N GLY A 34 -6.61 11.49 -22.05
CA GLY A 34 -7.55 12.30 -22.81
C GLY A 34 -8.05 13.53 -22.05
N LEU A 35 -7.20 14.10 -21.17
CA LEU A 35 -7.50 15.25 -20.32
C LEU A 35 -6.69 16.48 -20.74
N GLY A 36 -7.22 17.66 -20.44
CA GLY A 36 -6.42 18.89 -20.50
C GLY A 36 -5.39 18.93 -19.36
N VAL A 37 -4.18 19.46 -19.62
CA VAL A 37 -3.14 19.59 -18.59
C VAL A 37 -3.63 20.37 -17.37
N ALA A 38 -4.41 21.45 -17.57
CA ALA A 38 -4.98 22.24 -16.49
C ALA A 38 -6.03 21.46 -15.68
N GLU A 39 -6.75 20.56 -16.30
CA GLU A 39 -7.71 19.68 -15.64
C GLU A 39 -6.97 18.64 -14.78
N LEU A 40 -5.97 17.96 -15.35
CA LEU A 40 -5.13 17.03 -14.60
C LEU A 40 -4.47 17.71 -13.40
N TYR A 41 -3.92 18.93 -13.58
CA TYR A 41 -3.28 19.68 -12.50
C TYR A 41 -4.25 20.01 -11.35
N ARG A 42 -5.51 20.32 -11.66
CA ARG A 42 -6.54 20.55 -10.62
C ARG A 42 -6.89 19.29 -9.84
N LEU A 43 -6.90 18.13 -10.51
CA LEU A 43 -7.17 16.83 -9.88
C LEU A 43 -5.96 16.32 -9.10
N HIS A 44 -4.79 16.40 -9.72
CA HIS A 44 -3.52 15.87 -9.20
C HIS A 44 -2.39 16.84 -9.56
N PRO A 45 -1.98 17.71 -8.63
CA PRO A 45 -1.00 18.77 -8.91
C PRO A 45 0.40 18.25 -9.24
N ASP A 46 0.71 17.02 -8.86
CA ASP A 46 2.00 16.39 -9.11
C ASP A 46 1.87 14.84 -9.19
N LYS A 47 2.99 14.18 -9.50
CA LYS A 47 3.04 12.72 -9.57
C LYS A 47 2.87 12.03 -8.21
N VAL A 48 3.22 12.69 -7.12
CA VAL A 48 3.04 12.17 -5.75
C VAL A 48 1.55 12.11 -5.42
N ALA A 49 0.78 13.14 -5.83
CA ALA A 49 -0.67 13.16 -5.67
C ALA A 49 -1.36 12.03 -6.47
N LEU A 50 -0.87 11.72 -7.68
CA LEU A 50 -1.36 10.58 -8.46
C LEU A 50 -1.10 9.25 -7.75
N ILE A 51 0.10 9.06 -7.17
CA ILE A 51 0.41 7.86 -6.38
C ILE A 51 -0.46 7.77 -5.14
N ALA A 52 -0.65 8.88 -4.43
CA ALA A 52 -1.51 8.94 -3.25
C ALA A 52 -2.98 8.58 -3.58
N ALA A 53 -3.49 9.08 -4.70
CA ALA A 53 -4.83 8.77 -5.19
C ALA A 53 -4.95 7.28 -5.60
N PHE A 54 -3.94 6.74 -6.27
CA PHE A 54 -3.88 5.30 -6.56
C PHE A 54 -3.92 4.46 -5.28
N MET A 55 -3.08 4.79 -4.29
CA MET A 55 -3.08 4.06 -3.00
C MET A 55 -4.44 4.13 -2.31
N ALA A 56 -5.09 5.30 -2.31
CA ALA A 56 -6.43 5.47 -1.74
C ALA A 56 -7.49 4.64 -2.49
N ARG A 57 -7.37 4.48 -3.82
CA ARG A 57 -8.23 3.61 -4.63
C ARG A 57 -8.09 2.14 -4.22
N ILE A 58 -6.86 1.66 -4.08
CA ILE A 58 -6.58 0.30 -3.59
C ILE A 58 -7.11 0.10 -2.17
N ASP A 59 -6.88 1.07 -1.29
CA ASP A 59 -7.37 0.99 0.10
C ASP A 59 -8.90 0.89 0.15
N ALA A 60 -9.60 1.69 -0.67
CA ALA A 60 -11.06 1.64 -0.77
C ALA A 60 -11.58 0.29 -1.29
N GLU A 61 -10.89 -0.29 -2.29
CA GLU A 61 -11.22 -1.62 -2.83
C GLU A 61 -11.07 -2.70 -1.76
N VAL A 62 -9.98 -2.70 -1.02
CA VAL A 62 -9.74 -3.67 0.07
C VAL A 62 -10.78 -3.52 1.17
N LEU A 63 -11.07 -2.28 1.61
CA LEU A 63 -12.07 -2.00 2.64
C LEU A 63 -13.46 -2.45 2.22
N ALA A 64 -13.86 -2.22 0.96
CA ALA A 64 -15.14 -2.66 0.42
C ALA A 64 -15.29 -4.18 0.40
N GLY A 65 -14.19 -4.92 0.18
CA GLY A 65 -14.15 -6.37 0.17
C GLY A 65 -13.97 -7.00 1.58
N THR A 66 -13.81 -6.20 2.63
CA THR A 66 -13.64 -6.71 4.00
C THR A 66 -14.99 -7.08 4.61
N PRO A 67 -15.15 -8.28 5.18
CA PRO A 67 -16.39 -8.69 5.84
C PRO A 67 -16.78 -7.74 6.97
N ARG A 68 -18.08 -7.39 7.05
CA ARG A 68 -18.61 -6.52 8.12
C ARG A 68 -18.68 -7.23 9.48
N GLN A 69 -18.87 -8.55 9.47
CA GLN A 69 -18.92 -9.37 10.67
C GLN A 69 -17.56 -10.02 10.90
N ARG A 70 -17.10 -9.88 12.14
CA ARG A 70 -15.86 -10.48 12.59
C ARG A 70 -16.14 -11.92 13.03
N ASP A 71 -15.32 -12.87 12.56
CA ASP A 71 -15.29 -14.21 13.12
C ASP A 71 -14.63 -14.15 14.52
N PRO A 72 -15.33 -14.55 15.59
CA PRO A 72 -14.77 -14.55 16.95
C PRO A 72 -13.56 -15.50 17.13
N GLU A 73 -13.47 -16.53 16.32
CA GLU A 73 -12.40 -17.54 16.39
C GLU A 73 -11.14 -17.11 15.63
N GLU A 74 -11.25 -16.11 14.77
CA GLU A 74 -10.13 -15.62 13.96
C GLU A 74 -9.16 -14.77 14.77
N THR A 75 -7.87 -15.10 14.72
CA THR A 75 -6.85 -14.30 15.41
C THR A 75 -6.63 -12.94 14.71
N ALA A 76 -6.11 -11.95 15.46
CA ALA A 76 -5.75 -10.64 14.89
C ALA A 76 -4.74 -10.77 13.73
N ARG A 77 -3.82 -11.73 13.83
CA ARG A 77 -2.85 -12.02 12.79
C ARG A 77 -3.52 -12.59 11.53
N ASP A 78 -4.46 -13.51 11.66
CA ASP A 78 -5.12 -14.15 10.53
C ASP A 78 -5.98 -13.13 9.77
N ARG A 79 -6.72 -12.28 10.49
CA ARG A 79 -7.45 -11.15 9.87
C ARG A 79 -6.52 -10.19 9.12
N LEU A 80 -5.38 -9.83 9.73
CA LEU A 80 -4.42 -8.95 9.08
C LEU A 80 -3.77 -9.60 7.86
N PHE A 81 -3.52 -10.91 7.93
CA PHE A 81 -3.04 -11.69 6.79
C PHE A 81 -4.04 -11.63 5.63
N ASP A 82 -5.32 -11.87 5.87
CA ASP A 82 -6.36 -11.85 4.85
C ASP A 82 -6.55 -10.48 4.21
N VAL A 83 -6.56 -9.41 5.04
CA VAL A 83 -6.61 -8.03 4.55
C VAL A 83 -5.41 -7.71 3.67
N MET A 84 -4.20 -8.10 4.09
CA MET A 84 -2.99 -7.85 3.32
C MET A 84 -2.91 -8.69 2.04
N MET A 85 -3.39 -9.93 2.05
CA MET A 85 -3.48 -10.74 0.83
C MET A 85 -4.45 -10.12 -0.18
N ARG A 86 -5.62 -9.69 0.28
CA ARG A 86 -6.61 -8.96 -0.56
C ARG A 86 -6.00 -7.71 -1.17
N ARG A 87 -5.15 -7.00 -0.40
CA ARG A 87 -4.39 -5.86 -0.92
C ARG A 87 -3.39 -6.27 -2.02
N TYR A 88 -2.64 -7.37 -1.85
CA TYR A 88 -1.72 -7.83 -2.89
C TYR A 88 -2.46 -8.31 -4.14
N ASP A 89 -3.65 -8.90 -4.01
CA ASP A 89 -4.49 -9.24 -5.15
C ASP A 89 -4.93 -7.98 -5.92
N ALA A 90 -5.40 -6.95 -5.23
CA ALA A 90 -5.76 -5.66 -5.85
C ALA A 90 -4.55 -4.96 -6.52
N LEU A 91 -3.34 -5.10 -5.95
CA LEU A 91 -2.10 -4.56 -6.51
C LEU A 91 -1.54 -5.37 -7.68
N ARG A 92 -1.94 -6.63 -7.84
CA ARG A 92 -1.38 -7.56 -8.85
C ARG A 92 -1.40 -7.03 -10.29
N PRO A 93 -2.48 -6.39 -10.79
CA PRO A 93 -2.51 -5.84 -12.15
C PRO A 93 -1.48 -4.72 -12.37
N HIS A 94 -1.04 -4.05 -11.30
CA HIS A 94 -0.17 -2.89 -11.31
C HIS A 94 1.29 -3.21 -10.95
N ARG A 95 1.67 -4.49 -10.88
CA ARG A 95 2.99 -4.95 -10.39
C ARG A 95 4.16 -4.27 -11.10
N ALA A 96 4.13 -4.15 -12.42
CA ALA A 96 5.21 -3.52 -13.19
C ALA A 96 5.41 -2.04 -12.81
N ALA A 97 4.32 -1.29 -12.67
CA ALA A 97 4.33 0.10 -12.23
C ALA A 97 4.87 0.23 -10.80
N LEU A 98 4.44 -0.64 -9.89
CA LEU A 98 4.90 -0.65 -8.49
C LEU A 98 6.38 -0.99 -8.38
N ALA A 99 6.88 -1.94 -9.16
CA ALA A 99 8.30 -2.26 -9.23
C ALA A 99 9.13 -1.06 -9.75
N ALA A 100 8.63 -0.34 -10.76
CA ALA A 100 9.27 0.86 -11.27
C ALA A 100 9.29 1.99 -10.22
N LEU A 101 8.17 2.20 -9.52
CA LEU A 101 8.06 3.18 -8.44
C LEU A 101 9.00 2.88 -7.28
N ARG A 102 9.11 1.62 -6.88
CA ARG A 102 10.04 1.18 -5.81
C ARG A 102 11.49 1.42 -6.21
N ARG A 103 11.87 1.11 -7.45
CA ARG A 103 13.21 1.43 -7.96
C ARG A 103 13.50 2.93 -7.94
N ALA A 104 12.50 3.76 -8.25
CA ALA A 104 12.64 5.22 -8.18
C ALA A 104 12.85 5.68 -6.72
N GLY A 105 12.04 5.21 -5.77
CA GLY A 105 12.16 5.56 -4.36
C GLY A 105 13.49 5.11 -3.72
N MET A 106 14.08 4.00 -4.20
CA MET A 106 15.42 3.58 -3.76
C MET A 106 16.54 4.50 -4.25
N ARG A 107 16.33 5.22 -5.36
CA ARG A 107 17.30 6.16 -5.95
C ARG A 107 17.06 7.61 -5.51
N ASP A 108 15.86 7.92 -5.08
CA ASP A 108 15.44 9.25 -4.67
C ASP A 108 14.82 9.19 -3.25
N PRO A 109 15.62 9.49 -2.20
CA PRO A 109 15.12 9.51 -0.83
C PRO A 109 14.03 10.56 -0.59
N LEU A 110 14.02 11.66 -1.35
CA LEU A 110 12.98 12.69 -1.22
C LEU A 110 11.63 12.18 -1.71
N LEU A 111 11.63 11.39 -2.80
CA LEU A 111 10.43 10.72 -3.25
C LEU A 111 9.91 9.73 -2.19
N ALA A 112 10.80 8.92 -1.60
CA ALA A 112 10.43 8.00 -0.54
C ALA A 112 9.83 8.73 0.68
N LEU A 113 10.42 9.86 1.06
CA LEU A 113 9.89 10.71 2.14
C LEU A 113 8.53 11.32 1.79
N ALA A 114 8.33 11.82 0.57
CA ALA A 114 7.06 12.39 0.10
C ALA A 114 5.93 11.36 0.07
N LEU A 115 6.23 10.09 -0.21
CA LEU A 115 5.26 8.99 -0.23
C LEU A 115 4.97 8.42 1.17
N GLY A 116 5.83 8.67 2.16
CA GLY A 116 5.72 8.13 3.51
C GLY A 116 4.35 8.34 4.17
N PRO A 117 3.77 9.58 4.16
CA PRO A 117 2.45 9.83 4.74
C PRO A 117 1.33 9.02 4.10
N SER A 118 1.33 8.87 2.77
CA SER A 118 0.33 8.05 2.05
C SER A 118 0.48 6.57 2.35
N ALA A 119 1.72 6.08 2.42
CA ALA A 119 2.01 4.69 2.77
C ALA A 119 1.57 4.36 4.21
N ARG A 120 1.83 5.25 5.17
CA ARG A 120 1.37 5.07 6.56
C ARG A 120 -0.15 5.10 6.67
N ARG A 121 -0.83 6.04 5.99
CA ARG A 121 -2.29 6.09 5.94
C ARG A 121 -2.89 4.80 5.39
N SER A 122 -2.29 4.25 4.35
CA SER A 122 -2.69 2.98 3.78
C SER A 122 -2.54 1.83 4.78
N MET A 123 -1.44 1.79 5.55
CA MET A 123 -1.26 0.78 6.60
C MET A 123 -2.25 0.95 7.76
N ALA A 124 -2.60 2.19 8.13
CA ALA A 124 -3.65 2.46 9.10
C ALA A 124 -4.99 1.89 8.62
N ALA A 125 -5.38 2.12 7.36
CA ALA A 125 -6.59 1.55 6.79
C ALA A 125 -6.60 0.01 6.83
N MET A 126 -5.45 -0.65 6.56
CA MET A 126 -5.36 -2.12 6.65
C MET A 126 -5.49 -2.62 8.09
N LEU A 127 -4.93 -1.91 9.07
CA LEU A 127 -5.09 -2.24 10.49
C LEU A 127 -6.56 -2.15 10.90
N GLU A 128 -7.24 -1.04 10.56
CA GLU A 128 -8.67 -0.86 10.87
C GLU A 128 -9.53 -1.94 10.20
N ALA A 129 -9.25 -2.30 8.95
CA ALA A 129 -9.92 -3.40 8.25
C ALA A 129 -9.75 -4.74 8.98
N ALA A 130 -8.59 -4.96 9.61
CA ALA A 130 -8.32 -6.14 10.45
C ALA A 130 -8.84 -6.00 11.90
N SER A 131 -9.60 -4.95 12.22
CA SER A 131 -10.07 -4.62 13.57
C SER A 131 -8.93 -4.44 14.59
N LEU A 132 -7.86 -3.82 14.15
CA LEU A 132 -6.72 -3.43 14.97
C LEU A 132 -6.64 -1.90 15.01
N SER A 133 -6.66 -1.30 16.20
CA SER A 133 -6.57 0.16 16.32
C SER A 133 -5.28 0.70 15.73
N SER A 134 -5.43 1.75 14.94
CA SER A 134 -4.33 2.53 14.34
C SER A 134 -4.02 3.81 15.13
N ASP A 135 -4.73 4.08 16.23
CA ASP A 135 -4.62 5.31 17.00
C ASP A 135 -3.56 5.28 18.11
N GLY A 136 -3.13 6.48 18.50
CA GLY A 136 -2.17 6.66 19.58
C GLY A 136 -0.76 6.12 19.28
N LEU A 137 0.07 6.02 20.32
CA LEU A 137 1.46 5.54 20.19
C LEU A 137 1.51 4.09 19.71
N ASN A 138 0.68 3.23 20.28
CA ASN A 138 0.62 1.82 19.88
C ASN A 138 0.14 1.65 18.44
N GLY A 139 -0.83 2.47 18.01
CA GLY A 139 -1.27 2.51 16.61
C GLY A 139 -0.14 2.96 15.67
N ALA A 140 0.62 3.98 16.02
CA ALA A 140 1.77 4.42 15.24
C ALA A 140 2.87 3.33 15.13
N LEU A 141 3.12 2.58 16.19
CA LEU A 141 4.05 1.45 16.18
C LEU A 141 3.54 0.32 15.25
N ARG A 142 2.24 -0.02 15.32
CA ARG A 142 1.63 -1.01 14.44
C ARG A 142 1.67 -0.57 12.97
N GLN A 143 1.38 0.70 12.66
CA GLN A 143 1.49 1.25 11.30
C GLN A 143 2.90 1.11 10.74
N ASN A 144 3.92 1.50 11.52
CA ASN A 144 5.32 1.40 11.09
C ASN A 144 5.77 -0.06 10.96
N GLY A 145 5.37 -0.92 11.88
CA GLY A 145 5.63 -2.36 11.82
C GLY A 145 5.01 -3.01 10.58
N LEU A 146 3.74 -2.71 10.29
CA LEU A 146 3.06 -3.21 9.10
C LEU A 146 3.68 -2.65 7.81
N LEU A 147 4.11 -1.39 7.83
CA LEU A 147 4.81 -0.79 6.70
C LEU A 147 6.14 -1.50 6.42
N ALA A 148 6.90 -1.84 7.45
CA ALA A 148 8.14 -2.63 7.32
C ALA A 148 7.87 -4.04 6.76
N VAL A 149 6.82 -4.72 7.25
CA VAL A 149 6.36 -6.00 6.69
C VAL A 149 5.99 -5.83 5.22
N HIS A 150 5.18 -4.83 4.89
CA HIS A 150 4.77 -4.55 3.50
C HIS A 150 5.98 -4.33 2.59
N TYR A 151 6.96 -3.52 2.97
CA TYR A 151 8.18 -3.32 2.16
C TYR A 151 9.00 -4.59 1.98
N ALA A 152 9.12 -5.42 3.01
CA ALA A 152 9.84 -6.68 2.91
C ALA A 152 9.15 -7.67 1.96
N VAL A 153 7.82 -7.80 2.07
CA VAL A 153 7.01 -8.69 1.23
C VAL A 153 6.91 -8.18 -0.21
N SER A 154 6.84 -6.86 -0.42
CA SER A 154 6.76 -6.26 -1.73
C SER A 154 7.90 -6.67 -2.67
N ARG A 155 9.08 -6.95 -2.14
CA ARG A 155 10.22 -7.45 -2.94
C ARG A 155 9.99 -8.86 -3.48
N VAL A 156 9.25 -9.68 -2.72
CA VAL A 156 8.85 -11.03 -3.14
C VAL A 156 7.72 -10.91 -4.15
N PHE A 157 6.71 -10.08 -3.85
CA PHE A 157 5.56 -9.79 -4.71
C PHE A 157 5.98 -9.34 -6.12
N ASP A 158 7.02 -8.49 -6.25
CA ASP A 158 7.51 -8.05 -7.55
C ASP A 158 7.96 -9.19 -8.47
N ARG A 159 8.42 -10.29 -7.88
CA ARG A 159 9.00 -11.45 -8.58
C ARG A 159 8.11 -12.69 -8.51
N ASP A 160 6.93 -12.54 -7.90
CA ASP A 160 6.01 -13.65 -7.75
C ASP A 160 5.17 -13.81 -9.02
N GLU A 161 5.56 -14.74 -9.87
CA GLU A 161 4.89 -15.07 -11.14
C GLU A 161 3.82 -16.15 -10.96
N THR A 162 3.59 -16.64 -9.73
CA THR A 162 2.55 -17.62 -9.45
C THR A 162 1.17 -16.99 -9.58
N GLY A 163 0.22 -17.73 -10.15
CA GLY A 163 -1.13 -17.21 -10.38
C GLY A 163 -1.92 -16.93 -9.09
N ASP A 164 -1.55 -17.61 -8.01
CA ASP A 164 -2.17 -17.55 -6.68
C ASP A 164 -1.36 -16.73 -5.66
N LEU A 165 -0.27 -16.07 -6.07
CA LEU A 165 0.64 -15.34 -5.18
C LEU A 165 1.21 -16.19 -4.03
N SER A 166 1.43 -17.49 -4.24
CA SER A 166 1.87 -18.42 -3.19
C SER A 166 3.19 -18.04 -2.53
N LYS A 167 4.15 -17.46 -3.27
CA LYS A 167 5.42 -16.96 -2.70
C LYS A 167 5.20 -15.72 -1.83
N THR A 168 4.33 -14.81 -2.27
CA THR A 168 3.92 -13.61 -1.53
C THR A 168 3.19 -14.00 -0.25
N MET A 169 2.27 -14.94 -0.34
CA MET A 169 1.52 -15.52 0.77
C MET A 169 2.46 -16.08 1.85
N ALA A 170 3.41 -16.95 1.46
CA ALA A 170 4.37 -17.53 2.38
C ALA A 170 5.29 -16.47 3.03
N ALA A 171 5.71 -15.46 2.26
CA ALA A 171 6.52 -14.36 2.77
C ALA A 171 5.75 -13.50 3.77
N LEU A 172 4.47 -13.19 3.50
CA LEU A 172 3.62 -12.42 4.38
C LEU A 172 3.38 -13.15 5.70
N ASP A 173 2.98 -14.42 5.65
CA ASP A 173 2.76 -15.25 6.86
C ASP A 173 4.01 -15.29 7.74
N GLY A 174 5.17 -15.56 7.17
CA GLY A 174 6.43 -15.58 7.92
C GLY A 174 6.79 -14.25 8.57
N ARG A 175 6.51 -13.12 7.89
CA ARG A 175 6.77 -11.78 8.44
C ARG A 175 5.77 -11.39 9.52
N LEU A 176 4.49 -11.70 9.36
CA LEU A 176 3.47 -11.46 10.39
C LEU A 176 3.72 -12.29 11.64
N LYS A 177 4.10 -13.57 11.53
CA LYS A 177 4.54 -14.39 12.66
C LYS A 177 5.72 -13.78 13.42
N THR A 178 6.66 -13.20 12.69
CA THR A 178 7.80 -12.53 13.31
C THR A 178 7.38 -11.24 14.03
N ALA A 179 6.53 -10.42 13.41
CA ALA A 179 6.01 -9.19 14.01
C ALA A 179 5.19 -9.46 15.27
N GLU A 180 4.35 -10.51 15.26
CA GLU A 180 3.57 -10.94 16.41
C GLU A 180 4.47 -11.33 17.60
N ARG A 181 5.52 -12.12 17.37
CA ARG A 181 6.48 -12.46 18.42
C ARG A 181 7.16 -11.23 19.03
N TRP A 182 7.53 -10.25 18.22
CA TRP A 182 8.07 -8.99 18.72
C TRP A 182 7.05 -8.21 19.55
N ALA A 183 5.80 -8.12 19.11
CA ALA A 183 4.73 -7.46 19.85
C ALA A 183 4.55 -8.08 21.24
N GLN A 184 4.51 -9.42 21.34
CA GLN A 184 4.41 -10.16 22.62
C GLN A 184 5.60 -9.88 23.55
N VAL A 185 6.82 -9.77 22.99
CA VAL A 185 8.02 -9.41 23.78
C VAL A 185 7.89 -7.99 24.35
N PHE A 186 7.44 -7.02 23.56
CA PHE A 186 7.23 -5.65 24.02
C PHE A 186 6.14 -5.53 25.09
N GLU A 187 5.05 -6.25 24.96
CA GLU A 187 4.00 -6.32 25.99
C GLU A 187 4.54 -6.91 27.30
N LYS A 188 5.32 -7.99 27.23
CA LYS A 188 5.90 -8.66 28.40
C LYS A 188 6.91 -7.79 29.15
N TYR A 189 7.67 -6.94 28.47
CA TYR A 189 8.71 -6.10 29.08
C TYR A 189 8.24 -4.66 29.39
N GLY A 190 6.93 -4.38 29.38
CA GLY A 190 6.35 -3.18 30.01
C GLY A 190 6.50 -1.88 29.21
N VAL A 191 6.81 -1.92 27.92
CA VAL A 191 6.81 -0.70 27.10
C VAL A 191 5.36 -0.23 26.79
N SER A 192 4.36 -1.04 27.13
CA SER A 192 2.92 -0.77 26.87
C SER A 192 2.14 -0.16 28.03
N GLN A 193 2.74 0.15 29.18
CA GLN A 193 2.05 0.69 30.36
C GLN A 193 2.49 2.12 30.70
N ALA A 194 2.46 3.02 29.72
CA ALA A 194 2.51 4.46 29.97
C ALA A 194 1.44 5.12 29.09
N ALA A 195 0.23 5.13 29.58
CA ALA A 195 -0.84 6.00 29.12
C ALA A 195 -1.58 6.51 30.34
#